data_f85a58f72b2e70b62b5710fa666630a4
#
_entry.id   f85a58f72b2e70b62b5710fa666630a4
#
_cell.length_a   1.000
_cell.length_b   1.000
_cell.length_c   1.000
_cell.angle_alpha   90.00
_cell.angle_beta   90.00
_cell.angle_gamma   90.00
#
_symmetry.space_group_name_H-M   'P 1'
#
loop_
_entity.id
_entity.type
_entity.pdbx_description
1 polymer ?
#
loop_
_entity_poly.entity_id
_entity_poly.type
_entity_poly.pdbx_seq_one_letter_code
_entity_poly.pdbx_strand_id
1 'polypeptide(L)'
;MDKRAAVVLAVIFGGLFLVLFGFLVLAWSAVKSTTTSGLDAELSSSTGPRVGIVECKGTVGGDGERGIDADKVVKLLRKYERDDDVRAVVVRIDSPGGAVAPSQEIYSALRNLRKKKKVVASMGNLAASGGYYIAAAADQIYASPGTLTGSIGVIFMHFNVRGLLEAVKIEETTLKAGKYKDTLSPFRPLNELDREEVQSLSEDVY
;
A
#
# COMPACT_ATOMS: atom_id res chain seq x y z
N MET A 1 47.23 -6.98 -34.29
CA MET A 1 47.12 -5.79 -33.42
C MET A 1 48.24 -5.88 -32.35
N ASP A 2 49.11 -4.92 -32.30
CA ASP A 2 50.23 -4.94 -31.37
C ASP A 2 49.71 -4.94 -29.92
N LYS A 3 50.25 -5.81 -29.05
CA LYS A 3 49.81 -5.95 -27.65
C LYS A 3 49.88 -4.59 -26.89
N ARG A 4 50.82 -3.72 -27.26
CA ARG A 4 50.93 -2.40 -26.70
C ARG A 4 49.77 -1.48 -27.09
N ALA A 5 49.34 -1.53 -28.36
CA ALA A 5 48.20 -0.74 -28.82
C ALA A 5 46.88 -1.19 -28.13
N ALA A 6 46.69 -2.49 -27.90
CA ALA A 6 45.54 -3.02 -27.21
C ALA A 6 45.48 -2.56 -25.72
N VAL A 7 46.64 -2.51 -25.02
CA VAL A 7 46.69 -2.03 -23.63
C VAL A 7 46.40 -0.53 -23.57
N VAL A 8 46.95 0.28 -24.49
CA VAL A 8 46.67 1.72 -24.52
C VAL A 8 45.19 2.01 -24.77
N LEU A 9 44.57 1.32 -25.73
CA LEU A 9 43.13 1.44 -25.97
C LEU A 9 42.31 1.05 -24.75
N ALA A 10 42.63 -0.06 -24.08
CA ALA A 10 41.92 -0.49 -22.88
C ALA A 10 42.04 0.56 -21.74
N VAL A 11 43.17 1.18 -21.54
CA VAL A 11 43.37 2.24 -20.54
C VAL A 11 42.57 3.50 -20.89
N ILE A 12 42.58 3.91 -22.17
CA ILE A 12 41.81 5.10 -22.62
C ILE A 12 40.32 4.86 -22.48
N PHE A 13 39.79 3.72 -22.98
CA PHE A 13 38.36 3.42 -22.88
C PHE A 13 37.93 3.17 -21.46
N GLY A 14 38.75 2.49 -20.65
CA GLY A 14 38.46 2.27 -19.22
C GLY A 14 38.41 3.57 -18.43
N GLY A 15 39.36 4.46 -18.69
CA GLY A 15 39.42 5.82 -18.08
C GLY A 15 38.17 6.65 -18.47
N LEU A 16 37.86 6.69 -19.77
CA LEU A 16 36.65 7.39 -20.27
C LEU A 16 35.36 6.84 -19.69
N PHE A 17 35.25 5.51 -19.57
CA PHE A 17 34.10 4.87 -18.95
C PHE A 17 33.94 5.23 -17.48
N LEU A 18 35.03 5.23 -16.70
CA LEU A 18 34.99 5.64 -15.29
C LEU A 18 34.58 7.10 -15.10
N VAL A 19 35.05 8.00 -15.97
CA VAL A 19 34.68 9.43 -15.92
C VAL A 19 33.18 9.58 -16.27
N LEU A 20 32.71 8.95 -17.33
CA LEU A 20 31.27 8.98 -17.71
C LEU A 20 30.38 8.36 -16.65
N PHE A 21 30.79 7.25 -16.05
CA PHE A 21 30.04 6.60 -14.99
C PHE A 21 29.99 7.47 -13.72
N GLY A 22 31.12 8.08 -13.35
CA GLY A 22 31.17 9.03 -12.23
C GLY A 22 30.26 10.24 -12.46
N PHE A 23 30.27 10.79 -13.69
CA PHE A 23 29.37 11.89 -14.04
C PHE A 23 27.89 11.49 -14.00
N LEU A 24 27.56 10.28 -14.47
CA LEU A 24 26.18 9.73 -14.39
C LEU A 24 25.72 9.55 -12.92
N VAL A 25 26.60 9.05 -12.05
CA VAL A 25 26.28 8.89 -10.62
C VAL A 25 26.09 10.25 -9.94
N LEU A 26 26.93 11.22 -10.25
CA LEU A 26 26.79 12.60 -9.76
C LEU A 26 25.53 13.29 -10.27
N ALA A 27 25.21 13.14 -11.56
CA ALA A 27 23.97 13.66 -12.14
C ALA A 27 22.73 13.00 -11.51
N TRP A 28 22.77 11.69 -11.29
CA TRP A 28 21.69 10.96 -10.60
C TRP A 28 21.51 11.43 -9.16
N SER A 29 22.59 11.64 -8.42
CA SER A 29 22.52 12.13 -7.04
C SER A 29 22.02 13.57 -6.97
N ALA A 30 22.38 14.42 -7.91
CA ALA A 30 21.91 15.80 -8.01
C ALA A 30 20.40 15.86 -8.36
N VAL A 31 19.92 15.02 -9.28
CA VAL A 31 18.49 14.91 -9.62
C VAL A 31 17.69 14.40 -8.41
N LYS A 32 18.22 13.44 -7.66
CA LYS A 32 17.55 12.90 -6.47
C LYS A 32 17.47 13.92 -5.33
N SER A 33 18.43 14.82 -5.20
CA SER A 33 18.44 15.86 -4.16
C SER A 33 17.53 17.07 -4.48
N THR A 34 17.27 17.35 -5.76
CA THR A 34 16.45 18.49 -6.16
C THR A 34 14.94 18.19 -6.14
N THR A 35 14.53 16.91 -6.24
CA THR A 35 13.11 16.54 -6.28
C THR A 35 12.45 16.45 -4.89
N THR A 36 13.22 16.34 -3.81
CA THR A 36 12.66 16.17 -2.45
C THR A 36 12.76 17.40 -1.55
N SER A 37 13.53 18.41 -1.91
CA SER A 37 13.86 19.49 -0.96
C SER A 37 13.04 20.79 -1.10
N GLY A 38 12.28 20.95 -2.17
CA GLY A 38 11.62 22.23 -2.46
C GLY A 38 10.22 22.36 -1.85
N LEU A 39 9.41 21.33 -1.94
CA LEU A 39 8.01 21.38 -1.50
C LEU A 39 7.83 21.09 0.00
N ASP A 40 8.67 20.20 0.56
CA ASP A 40 8.58 19.84 1.97
C ASP A 40 9.15 20.94 2.92
N ALA A 41 10.08 21.75 2.43
CA ALA A 41 10.69 22.83 3.22
C ALA A 41 9.76 24.05 3.35
N GLU A 42 8.96 24.37 2.35
CA GLU A 42 8.01 25.51 2.39
C GLU A 42 6.80 25.23 3.29
N LEU A 43 6.39 23.98 3.38
CA LEU A 43 5.28 23.56 4.26
C LEU A 43 5.70 23.43 5.75
N SER A 44 7.02 23.38 6.02
CA SER A 44 7.56 23.16 7.37
C SER A 44 7.75 24.41 8.20
N SER A 45 7.62 25.61 7.63
CA SER A 45 7.95 26.88 8.29
C SER A 45 6.77 27.67 8.85
N SER A 46 5.53 27.18 8.71
CA SER A 46 4.38 27.88 9.31
C SER A 46 4.31 27.60 10.81
N THR A 47 4.66 28.59 11.61
CA THR A 47 4.35 28.63 13.04
C THR A 47 2.88 28.98 13.21
N GLY A 48 2.10 28.10 13.88
CA GLY A 48 0.69 28.35 14.19
C GLY A 48 -0.24 27.17 13.87
N PRO A 49 -1.54 27.36 14.04
CA PRO A 49 -2.53 26.32 13.83
C PRO A 49 -2.48 25.74 12.41
N ARG A 50 -2.38 24.41 12.31
CA ARG A 50 -2.23 23.66 11.04
C ARG A 50 -3.34 22.63 10.86
N VAL A 51 -3.59 22.25 9.61
CA VAL A 51 -4.38 21.08 9.26
C VAL A 51 -3.43 20.00 8.77
N GLY A 52 -3.46 18.85 9.43
CA GLY A 52 -2.70 17.67 8.99
C GLY A 52 -3.36 17.02 7.77
N ILE A 53 -2.58 16.60 6.81
CA ILE A 53 -3.07 15.83 5.65
C ILE A 53 -2.45 14.44 5.71
N VAL A 54 -3.30 13.42 5.58
CA VAL A 54 -2.90 12.01 5.48
C VAL A 54 -3.37 11.49 4.14
N GLU A 55 -2.46 11.09 3.29
CA GLU A 55 -2.79 10.49 1.99
C GLU A 55 -2.90 8.97 2.10
N CYS A 56 -4.04 8.43 1.70
CA CYS A 56 -4.33 7.00 1.59
C CYS A 56 -4.60 6.68 0.12
N LYS A 57 -3.53 6.41 -0.65
CA LYS A 57 -3.59 6.13 -2.09
C LYS A 57 -3.14 4.71 -2.41
N GLY A 58 -3.90 4.01 -3.26
CA GLY A 58 -3.61 2.64 -3.67
C GLY A 58 -4.26 1.58 -2.78
N THR A 59 -3.81 0.33 -2.88
CA THR A 59 -4.38 -0.82 -2.17
C THR A 59 -3.97 -0.81 -0.70
N VAL A 60 -4.94 -1.01 0.21
CA VAL A 60 -4.66 -1.09 1.66
C VAL A 60 -3.91 -2.39 1.98
N GLY A 61 -2.78 -2.28 2.67
CA GLY A 61 -1.90 -3.40 2.95
C GLY A 61 -1.07 -3.87 1.76
N GLY A 62 -1.02 -3.07 0.68
CA GLY A 62 -0.14 -3.34 -0.46
C GLY A 62 1.32 -3.05 -0.15
N ASP A 63 2.21 -3.76 -0.85
CA ASP A 63 3.65 -3.64 -0.69
C ASP A 63 4.22 -2.41 -1.42
N GLY A 64 5.17 -1.73 -0.78
CA GLY A 64 6.00 -0.70 -1.38
C GLY A 64 5.32 0.64 -1.66
N GLU A 65 5.79 1.34 -2.71
CA GLU A 65 5.36 2.71 -3.05
C GLU A 65 3.94 2.81 -3.64
N ARG A 66 3.30 1.68 -3.96
CA ARG A 66 2.00 1.63 -4.66
C ARG A 66 0.83 1.26 -3.75
N GLY A 67 1.05 1.13 -2.44
CA GLY A 67 0.02 0.73 -1.49
C GLY A 67 -0.02 1.60 -0.25
N ILE A 68 -1.10 1.45 0.51
CA ILE A 68 -1.28 2.09 1.81
C ILE A 68 -0.64 1.21 2.88
N ASP A 69 0.48 1.67 3.40
CA ASP A 69 1.17 1.07 4.55
C ASP A 69 0.48 1.53 5.84
N ALA A 70 -0.24 0.63 6.50
CA ALA A 70 -0.99 0.95 7.70
C ALA A 70 -0.10 1.44 8.84
N ASP A 71 1.08 0.87 9.01
CA ASP A 71 2.03 1.28 10.05
C ASP A 71 2.45 2.74 9.89
N LYS A 72 2.76 3.15 8.64
CA LYS A 72 3.14 4.55 8.34
C LYS A 72 1.99 5.49 8.60
N VAL A 73 0.78 5.12 8.15
CA VAL A 73 -0.43 5.92 8.34
C VAL A 73 -0.73 6.06 9.84
N VAL A 74 -0.74 4.97 10.59
CA VAL A 74 -1.01 4.97 12.04
C VAL A 74 0.04 5.77 12.80
N LYS A 75 1.34 5.66 12.46
CA LYS A 75 2.40 6.48 13.06
C LYS A 75 2.19 7.98 12.79
N LEU A 76 1.79 8.35 11.58
CA LEU A 76 1.50 9.74 11.21
C LEU A 76 0.28 10.28 11.97
N LEU A 77 -0.80 9.48 12.07
CA LEU A 77 -1.99 9.84 12.84
C LEU A 77 -1.66 10.06 14.32
N ARG A 78 -0.85 9.19 14.92
CA ARG A 78 -0.38 9.34 16.31
C ARG A 78 0.51 10.58 16.50
N LYS A 79 1.31 10.94 15.49
CA LYS A 79 2.09 12.19 15.49
C LYS A 79 1.14 13.38 15.51
N TYR A 80 0.15 13.43 14.62
CA TYR A 80 -0.83 14.51 14.57
C TYR A 80 -1.71 14.57 15.82
N GLU A 81 -1.99 13.46 16.46
CA GLU A 81 -2.75 13.41 17.72
C GLU A 81 -2.03 14.15 18.86
N ARG A 82 -0.69 14.08 18.90
CA ARG A 82 0.16 14.67 19.94
C ARG A 82 0.63 16.09 19.65
N ASP A 83 0.51 16.53 18.40
CA ASP A 83 0.97 17.85 17.96
C ASP A 83 -0.14 18.89 18.19
N ASP A 84 0.05 19.75 19.18
CA ASP A 84 -0.96 20.78 19.56
C ASP A 84 -1.19 21.83 18.48
N ASP A 85 -0.25 22.04 17.55
CA ASP A 85 -0.42 22.94 16.41
C ASP A 85 -1.35 22.33 15.35
N VAL A 86 -1.46 21.01 15.26
CA VAL A 86 -2.40 20.34 14.35
C VAL A 86 -3.80 20.37 14.96
N ARG A 87 -4.70 21.17 14.41
CA ARG A 87 -6.06 21.38 14.94
C ARG A 87 -7.11 20.47 14.31
N ALA A 88 -6.88 20.02 13.12
CA ALA A 88 -7.75 19.09 12.39
C ALA A 88 -6.91 18.23 11.45
N VAL A 89 -7.48 17.11 11.00
CA VAL A 89 -6.84 16.20 10.04
C VAL A 89 -7.77 15.91 8.89
N VAL A 90 -7.25 16.03 7.67
CA VAL A 90 -7.91 15.59 6.44
C VAL A 90 -7.26 14.28 5.99
N VAL A 91 -8.08 13.25 5.83
CA VAL A 91 -7.65 11.98 5.24
C VAL A 91 -8.08 11.98 3.77
N ARG A 92 -7.11 12.09 2.88
CA ARG A 92 -7.33 12.02 1.43
C ARG A 92 -7.25 10.58 0.98
N ILE A 93 -8.36 10.03 0.48
CA ILE A 93 -8.50 8.62 0.14
C ILE A 93 -8.70 8.47 -1.36
N ASP A 94 -7.82 7.67 -2.01
CA ASP A 94 -7.98 7.23 -3.40
C ASP A 94 -7.56 5.75 -3.48
N SER A 95 -8.49 4.86 -3.12
CA SER A 95 -8.21 3.46 -2.82
C SER A 95 -9.37 2.52 -3.19
N PRO A 96 -9.08 1.40 -3.84
CA PRO A 96 -10.06 0.32 -4.04
C PRO A 96 -10.38 -0.47 -2.75
N GLY A 97 -9.68 -0.21 -1.65
CA GLY A 97 -9.64 -1.03 -0.46
C GLY A 97 -8.45 -1.99 -0.48
N GLY A 98 -8.59 -3.14 0.16
CA GLY A 98 -7.52 -4.14 0.27
C GLY A 98 -7.65 -5.02 1.50
N ALA A 99 -6.56 -5.29 2.18
CA ALA A 99 -6.52 -6.17 3.33
C ALA A 99 -7.34 -5.62 4.51
N VAL A 100 -8.05 -6.51 5.20
CA VAL A 100 -8.99 -6.16 6.26
C VAL A 100 -8.26 -5.62 7.49
N ALA A 101 -7.30 -6.35 8.05
CA ALA A 101 -6.62 -5.96 9.27
C ALA A 101 -5.93 -4.57 9.16
N PRO A 102 -5.15 -4.26 8.11
CA PRO A 102 -4.63 -2.90 7.90
C PRO A 102 -5.72 -1.82 7.80
N SER A 103 -6.87 -2.12 7.19
CA SER A 103 -8.00 -1.19 7.13
C SER A 103 -8.57 -0.91 8.52
N GLN A 104 -8.71 -1.94 9.36
CA GLN A 104 -9.18 -1.83 10.75
C GLN A 104 -8.19 -1.08 11.64
N GLU A 105 -6.89 -1.26 11.45
CA GLU A 105 -5.85 -0.53 12.19
C GLU A 105 -5.93 0.97 11.91
N ILE A 106 -6.03 1.36 10.64
CA ILE A 106 -6.17 2.77 10.25
C ILE A 106 -7.49 3.33 10.77
N TYR A 107 -8.60 2.62 10.60
CA TYR A 107 -9.90 3.00 11.13
C TYR A 107 -9.85 3.27 12.64
N SER A 108 -9.26 2.34 13.40
CA SER A 108 -9.15 2.45 14.85
C SER A 108 -8.30 3.64 15.28
N ALA A 109 -7.20 3.90 14.57
CA ALA A 109 -6.35 5.06 14.80
C ALA A 109 -7.08 6.38 14.54
N LEU A 110 -7.85 6.46 13.46
CA LEU A 110 -8.69 7.62 13.14
C LEU A 110 -9.79 7.83 14.16
N ARG A 111 -10.46 6.78 14.61
CA ARG A 111 -11.47 6.85 15.69
C ARG A 111 -10.90 7.36 17.00
N ASN A 112 -9.65 7.02 17.32
CA ASN A 112 -8.98 7.56 18.49
C ASN A 112 -8.61 9.03 18.32
N LEU A 113 -8.04 9.41 17.18
CA LEU A 113 -7.72 10.80 16.84
C LEU A 113 -8.96 11.69 16.89
N ARG A 114 -10.08 11.21 16.34
CA ARG A 114 -11.36 11.92 16.33
C ARG A 114 -11.89 12.31 17.70
N LYS A 115 -11.50 11.60 18.76
CA LYS A 115 -11.86 11.98 20.15
C LYS A 115 -11.21 13.28 20.59
N LYS A 116 -10.11 13.71 19.92
CA LYS A 116 -9.32 14.87 20.31
C LYS A 116 -9.31 15.97 19.26
N LYS A 117 -9.43 15.60 17.97
CA LYS A 117 -9.30 16.53 16.85
C LYS A 117 -10.35 16.22 15.78
N LYS A 118 -10.76 17.24 15.06
CA LYS A 118 -11.69 17.08 13.93
C LYS A 118 -11.02 16.28 12.82
N VAL A 119 -11.69 15.23 12.33
CA VAL A 119 -11.24 14.38 11.23
C VAL A 119 -12.22 14.48 10.09
N VAL A 120 -11.72 14.78 8.91
CA VAL A 120 -12.50 14.87 7.66
C VAL A 120 -11.93 13.90 6.64
N ALA A 121 -12.76 13.07 6.05
CA ALA A 121 -12.39 12.26 4.89
C ALA A 121 -12.70 13.01 3.59
N SER A 122 -11.72 13.08 2.70
CA SER A 122 -11.86 13.61 1.35
C SER A 122 -11.61 12.47 0.35
N MET A 123 -12.68 11.99 -0.28
CA MET A 123 -12.60 10.92 -1.27
C MET A 123 -12.09 11.45 -2.60
N GLY A 124 -11.18 10.72 -3.22
CA GLY A 124 -10.67 10.97 -4.56
C GLY A 124 -11.58 10.42 -5.64
N ASN A 125 -10.96 9.84 -6.65
CA ASN A 125 -11.65 9.16 -7.72
C ASN A 125 -12.31 7.85 -7.22
N LEU A 126 -11.65 7.16 -6.28
CA LEU A 126 -12.07 5.87 -5.76
C LEU A 126 -11.87 5.81 -4.23
N ALA A 127 -12.91 5.44 -3.50
CA ALA A 127 -12.82 5.17 -2.06
C ALA A 127 -13.80 4.03 -1.71
N ALA A 128 -13.39 2.81 -2.01
CA ALA A 128 -14.26 1.63 -1.95
C ALA A 128 -13.75 0.57 -0.96
N SER A 129 -14.63 -0.31 -0.47
CA SER A 129 -14.29 -1.40 0.44
C SER A 129 -13.50 -0.90 1.64
N GLY A 130 -12.27 -1.40 1.89
CA GLY A 130 -11.38 -0.90 2.94
C GLY A 130 -11.11 0.60 2.89
N GLY A 131 -11.12 1.23 1.70
CA GLY A 131 -11.02 2.68 1.55
C GLY A 131 -12.26 3.42 2.10
N TYR A 132 -13.46 2.89 1.84
CA TYR A 132 -14.69 3.40 2.44
C TYR A 132 -14.71 3.16 3.96
N TYR A 133 -14.27 1.98 4.39
CA TYR A 133 -14.16 1.64 5.82
C TYR A 133 -13.28 2.64 6.58
N ILE A 134 -12.13 3.02 6.03
CA ILE A 134 -11.27 4.07 6.59
C ILE A 134 -11.99 5.41 6.63
N ALA A 135 -12.70 5.81 5.55
CA ALA A 135 -13.45 7.05 5.48
C ALA A 135 -14.56 7.13 6.55
N ALA A 136 -15.22 6.02 6.84
CA ALA A 136 -16.30 5.93 7.85
C ALA A 136 -15.83 6.24 9.28
N ALA A 137 -14.52 6.25 9.55
CA ALA A 137 -13.97 6.68 10.83
C ALA A 137 -14.02 8.19 11.04
N ALA A 138 -14.17 8.99 9.97
CA ALA A 138 -14.14 10.45 10.03
C ALA A 138 -15.43 11.04 10.63
N ASP A 139 -15.37 12.32 11.02
CA ASP A 139 -16.56 13.08 11.43
C ASP A 139 -17.44 13.47 10.26
N GLN A 140 -16.81 13.74 9.12
CA GLN A 140 -17.48 14.13 7.87
C GLN A 140 -16.75 13.52 6.69
N ILE A 141 -17.52 13.16 5.67
CA ILE A 141 -17.02 12.58 4.43
C ILE A 141 -17.44 13.50 3.29
N TYR A 142 -16.48 13.88 2.46
CA TYR A 142 -16.69 14.63 1.24
C TYR A 142 -16.31 13.77 0.03
N ALA A 143 -17.20 13.68 -0.93
CA ALA A 143 -16.99 12.98 -2.20
C ALA A 143 -17.48 13.85 -3.35
N SER A 144 -16.85 13.76 -4.50
CA SER A 144 -17.35 14.36 -5.74
C SER A 144 -18.46 13.48 -6.32
N PRO A 145 -19.38 14.03 -7.14
CA PRO A 145 -20.44 13.24 -7.78
C PRO A 145 -19.92 12.05 -8.61
N GLY A 146 -18.71 12.16 -9.15
CA GLY A 146 -18.05 11.09 -9.91
C GLY A 146 -17.19 10.13 -9.08
N THR A 147 -17.14 10.29 -7.76
CA THR A 147 -16.38 9.37 -6.89
C THR A 147 -17.03 7.99 -6.86
N LEU A 148 -16.27 6.96 -7.19
CA LEU A 148 -16.68 5.57 -6.98
C LEU A 148 -16.45 5.19 -5.52
N THR A 149 -17.50 4.75 -4.82
CA THR A 149 -17.44 4.42 -3.40
C THR A 149 -18.38 3.25 -3.05
N GLY A 150 -18.45 2.89 -1.76
CA GLY A 150 -19.22 1.72 -1.33
C GLY A 150 -18.41 0.45 -1.46
N SER A 151 -18.90 -0.53 -2.21
CA SER A 151 -18.28 -1.88 -2.31
C SER A 151 -18.04 -2.49 -0.92
N ILE A 152 -19.06 -2.38 -0.06
CA ILE A 152 -19.00 -2.90 1.32
C ILE A 152 -19.18 -4.41 1.26
N GLY A 153 -18.16 -5.14 1.69
CA GLY A 153 -18.20 -6.60 1.69
C GLY A 153 -16.82 -7.24 1.79
N VAL A 154 -16.84 -8.55 1.98
CA VAL A 154 -15.64 -9.40 2.05
C VAL A 154 -15.75 -10.46 0.96
N ILE A 155 -14.66 -10.69 0.24
CA ILE A 155 -14.59 -11.72 -0.78
C ILE A 155 -13.39 -12.62 -0.56
N PHE A 156 -13.58 -13.91 -0.74
CA PHE A 156 -12.53 -14.89 -0.91
C PHE A 156 -12.67 -15.51 -2.30
N MET A 157 -11.60 -15.52 -3.07
CA MET A 157 -11.59 -16.16 -4.39
C MET A 157 -10.75 -17.43 -4.34
N HIS A 158 -11.30 -18.50 -4.89
CA HIS A 158 -10.61 -19.77 -5.04
C HIS A 158 -10.55 -20.17 -6.51
N PHE A 159 -9.36 -20.44 -7.00
CA PHE A 159 -9.12 -21.00 -8.33
C PHE A 159 -8.70 -22.46 -8.17
N ASN A 160 -9.37 -23.36 -8.90
CA ASN A 160 -8.98 -24.76 -8.94
C ASN A 160 -8.21 -25.04 -10.23
N VAL A 161 -6.91 -25.29 -10.12
CA VAL A 161 -6.01 -25.55 -11.26
C VAL A 161 -5.70 -27.04 -11.44
N ARG A 162 -6.34 -27.93 -10.69
CA ARG A 162 -6.09 -29.38 -10.73
C ARG A 162 -6.20 -29.94 -12.16
N GLY A 163 -7.30 -29.62 -12.86
CA GLY A 163 -7.47 -30.11 -14.24
C GLY A 163 -6.40 -29.60 -15.21
N LEU A 164 -5.84 -28.42 -14.98
CA LEU A 164 -4.72 -27.92 -15.77
C LEU A 164 -3.44 -28.73 -15.50
N LEU A 165 -3.13 -29.03 -14.24
CA LEU A 165 -1.98 -29.85 -13.87
C LEU A 165 -2.08 -31.26 -14.45
N GLU A 166 -3.27 -31.88 -14.36
CA GLU A 166 -3.54 -33.19 -14.98
C GLU A 166 -3.30 -33.17 -16.50
N ALA A 167 -3.72 -32.10 -17.20
CA ALA A 167 -3.55 -31.96 -18.64
C ALA A 167 -2.07 -31.84 -19.06
N VAL A 168 -1.20 -31.26 -18.21
CA VAL A 168 0.25 -31.17 -18.43
C VAL A 168 1.04 -32.27 -17.73
N LYS A 169 0.36 -33.29 -17.18
CA LYS A 169 0.94 -34.46 -16.48
C LYS A 169 1.82 -34.10 -15.28
N ILE A 170 1.40 -33.10 -14.52
CA ILE A 170 2.01 -32.75 -13.23
C ILE A 170 1.13 -33.34 -12.12
N GLU A 171 1.75 -34.14 -11.27
CA GLU A 171 1.12 -34.68 -10.07
C GLU A 171 1.46 -33.79 -8.87
N GLU A 172 0.42 -33.42 -8.10
CA GLU A 172 0.55 -32.69 -6.85
C GLU A 172 0.16 -33.63 -5.70
N THR A 173 0.97 -33.67 -4.65
CA THR A 173 0.69 -34.45 -3.44
C THR A 173 0.82 -33.56 -2.21
N THR A 174 -0.30 -33.27 -1.54
CA THR A 174 -0.33 -32.52 -0.28
C THR A 174 -0.28 -33.45 0.92
N LEU A 175 0.78 -33.35 1.74
CA LEU A 175 0.86 -33.96 3.07
C LEU A 175 0.59 -32.89 4.11
N LYS A 176 -0.48 -33.04 4.89
CA LYS A 176 -0.89 -32.03 5.89
C LYS A 176 -1.14 -32.64 7.26
N ALA A 177 -0.91 -31.83 8.29
CA ALA A 177 -1.41 -32.03 9.64
C ALA A 177 -2.32 -30.85 10.01
N GLY A 178 -3.53 -31.15 10.46
CA GLY A 178 -4.58 -30.16 10.74
C GLY A 178 -5.67 -30.13 9.66
N LYS A 179 -6.92 -30.08 10.13
CA LYS A 179 -8.14 -30.23 9.33
C LYS A 179 -8.24 -29.17 8.21
N TYR A 180 -7.95 -27.93 8.53
CA TYR A 180 -8.12 -26.77 7.66
C TYR A 180 -6.81 -26.23 7.05
N LYS A 181 -5.69 -27.00 7.15
CA LYS A 181 -4.39 -26.49 6.74
C LYS A 181 -4.25 -26.20 5.24
N ASP A 182 -5.04 -26.86 4.42
CA ASP A 182 -5.09 -26.73 2.97
C ASP A 182 -6.41 -26.12 2.45
N THR A 183 -7.14 -25.42 3.31
CA THR A 183 -8.31 -24.63 2.91
C THR A 183 -7.90 -23.61 1.86
N LEU A 184 -8.69 -23.46 0.80
CA LEU A 184 -8.39 -22.65 -0.38
C LEU A 184 -7.16 -23.12 -1.20
N SER A 185 -6.69 -24.37 -1.03
CA SER A 185 -5.67 -24.92 -1.91
C SER A 185 -6.13 -24.91 -3.38
N PRO A 186 -5.37 -24.34 -4.31
CA PRO A 186 -5.73 -24.30 -5.73
C PRO A 186 -5.63 -25.66 -6.42
N PHE A 187 -5.12 -26.68 -5.74
CA PHE A 187 -4.83 -28.00 -6.31
C PHE A 187 -5.96 -29.01 -6.08
N ARG A 188 -7.03 -28.62 -5.40
CA ARG A 188 -8.21 -29.44 -5.20
C ARG A 188 -9.51 -28.59 -5.22
N PRO A 189 -10.66 -29.21 -5.51
CA PRO A 189 -11.95 -28.54 -5.32
C PRO A 189 -12.17 -28.17 -3.84
N LEU A 190 -12.92 -27.10 -3.61
CA LEU A 190 -13.46 -26.81 -2.28
C LEU A 190 -14.45 -27.91 -1.87
N ASN A 191 -14.25 -28.45 -0.68
CA ASN A 191 -15.23 -29.30 -0.03
C ASN A 191 -16.19 -28.46 0.84
N GLU A 192 -17.20 -29.10 1.43
CA GLU A 192 -18.20 -28.41 2.25
C GLU A 192 -17.59 -27.75 3.49
N LEU A 193 -16.64 -28.43 4.14
CA LEU A 193 -15.96 -27.89 5.32
C LEU A 193 -15.16 -26.62 5.00
N ASP A 194 -14.49 -26.57 3.82
CA ASP A 194 -13.79 -25.36 3.38
C ASP A 194 -14.79 -24.22 3.14
N ARG A 195 -15.95 -24.52 2.56
CA ARG A 195 -16.99 -23.51 2.31
C ARG A 195 -17.55 -22.94 3.60
N GLU A 196 -17.91 -23.79 4.55
CA GLU A 196 -18.41 -23.39 5.85
C GLU A 196 -17.43 -22.50 6.58
N GLU A 197 -16.15 -22.90 6.63
CA GLU A 197 -15.08 -22.14 7.30
C GLU A 197 -14.87 -20.77 6.65
N VAL A 198 -14.73 -20.72 5.32
CA VAL A 198 -14.50 -19.47 4.60
C VAL A 198 -15.72 -18.56 4.67
N GLN A 199 -16.93 -19.10 4.63
CA GLN A 199 -18.16 -18.33 4.78
C GLN A 199 -18.26 -17.73 6.19
N SER A 200 -17.99 -18.51 7.22
CA SER A 200 -17.97 -18.05 8.62
C SER A 200 -16.96 -16.91 8.82
N LEU A 201 -15.73 -17.08 8.31
CA LEU A 201 -14.72 -16.02 8.35
C LEU A 201 -15.15 -14.74 7.60
N SER A 202 -15.86 -14.91 6.48
CA SER A 202 -16.38 -13.76 5.71
C SER A 202 -17.44 -13.00 6.51
N GLU A 203 -18.31 -13.71 7.20
CA GLU A 203 -19.39 -13.13 8.02
C GLU A 203 -18.84 -12.47 9.29
N ASP A 204 -17.83 -13.06 9.93
CA ASP A 204 -17.18 -12.49 11.11
C ASP A 204 -16.48 -11.16 10.82
N VAL A 205 -16.03 -10.97 9.58
CA VAL A 205 -15.29 -9.78 9.14
C VAL A 205 -16.22 -8.71 8.58
N TYR A 206 -17.39 -9.11 8.06
CA TYR A 206 -18.40 -8.21 7.48
C TYR A 206 -19.11 -7.40 8.56
#